data_10bc2c14c3fddbfc4631f59cb9c3210b
#
_entry.id   10bc2c14c3fddbfc4631f59cb9c3210b
#
_cell.length_a   1.000
_cell.length_b   1.000
_cell.length_c   1.000
_cell.angle_alpha   90.00
_cell.angle_beta   90.00
_cell.angle_gamma   90.00
#
_symmetry.space_group_name_H-M   'P 1'
#
loop_
_entity.id
_entity.type
_entity.pdbx_description
1 polymer ?
#
loop_
_entity_poly.entity_id
_entity_poly.type
_entity_poly.pdbx_seq_one_letter_code
_entity_poly.pdbx_strand_id
1 'polypeptide(L)'
;MQLNIAMISVHSCPLGKLGGGNTGGMSVYIRELAYELGKRGHLVDVYTRAHEPVHDQIVELGKNARLIHLKAGQEEEIDKLAIYPHLAEFAYELENFRKYNGLHYDLIHSHYWLSGWVGRFIQRVWNVPHITMLHTLGAVKNAIGIGKREPDLRINSEKELAKDCHRIIAPSEREKEYLIHYYNASPELISVIPCGVNLDLFRPLEKEIARSHLSLDGEVVILFVGRIVPLKGIDKLLMAMPYLERGQRLRMIIIGGDEHCQDEMERLKSLSQILQIDDLVTFQGLVKQEKLPYFYSAADLCVVPSYYESFGLVALESLACGTPVVATKVGSMENVIRFGETGYIVIDNAPHRIADKIAKLLSMSKTKKEATSSIRRSVTQFSWSNIAEAAVNEYRTVLNSYFSKV
;
A
#
# COMPACT_ATOMS: atom_id res chain seq x y z
N MET A 1 -20.96 20.40 -0.68
CA MET A 1 -19.93 21.46 -0.54
C MET A 1 -18.65 20.94 -1.16
N GLN A 2 -18.02 21.70 -2.03
CA GLN A 2 -16.70 21.46 -2.58
C GLN A 2 -15.66 21.73 -1.48
N LEU A 3 -14.62 20.92 -1.42
CA LEU A 3 -13.50 21.10 -0.50
C LEU A 3 -12.23 21.36 -1.30
N ASN A 4 -11.35 22.20 -0.73
CA ASN A 4 -9.99 22.45 -1.19
C ASN A 4 -9.04 21.70 -0.25
N ILE A 5 -8.36 20.67 -0.76
CA ILE A 5 -7.62 19.70 0.04
C ILE A 5 -6.14 19.80 -0.29
N ALA A 6 -5.30 20.05 0.71
CA ALA A 6 -3.85 19.91 0.58
C ALA A 6 -3.43 18.50 1.04
N MET A 7 -3.03 17.65 0.13
CA MET A 7 -2.39 16.37 0.43
C MET A 7 -0.88 16.53 0.48
N ILE A 8 -0.22 15.98 1.49
CA ILE A 8 1.24 16.07 1.65
C ILE A 8 1.85 14.68 1.61
N SER A 9 2.75 14.45 0.65
CA SER A 9 3.51 13.22 0.46
C SER A 9 4.97 13.51 0.14
N VAL A 10 5.74 13.92 1.15
CA VAL A 10 7.10 14.46 0.95
C VAL A 10 8.04 13.47 0.26
N HIS A 11 8.06 12.19 0.70
CA HIS A 11 9.08 11.22 0.28
C HIS A 11 8.61 10.23 -0.80
N SER A 12 7.32 10.15 -1.06
CA SER A 12 6.75 9.13 -1.96
C SER A 12 5.91 9.79 -3.04
N CYS A 13 6.52 10.01 -4.20
CA CYS A 13 5.84 10.60 -5.34
C CYS A 13 4.71 9.67 -5.83
N PRO A 14 3.46 10.17 -5.96
CA PRO A 14 2.33 9.38 -6.48
C PRO A 14 2.54 8.83 -7.90
N LEU A 15 3.40 9.47 -8.70
CA LEU A 15 3.74 9.05 -10.06
C LEU A 15 5.09 8.31 -10.15
N GLY A 16 5.78 8.09 -9.02
CA GLY A 16 7.04 7.36 -8.99
C GLY A 16 6.89 5.88 -9.39
N LYS A 17 7.98 5.26 -9.84
CA LYS A 17 8.02 3.84 -10.23
C LYS A 17 7.61 2.95 -9.05
N LEU A 18 6.50 2.21 -9.18
CA LEU A 18 6.00 1.32 -8.14
C LEU A 18 6.93 0.11 -7.93
N GLY A 19 7.13 -0.27 -6.66
CA GLY A 19 7.97 -1.41 -6.28
C GLY A 19 9.42 -1.05 -5.99
N GLY A 20 9.83 0.19 -6.24
CA GLY A 20 11.13 0.74 -5.86
C GLY A 20 11.22 1.15 -4.38
N GLY A 21 12.41 1.62 -3.95
CA GLY A 21 12.73 1.88 -2.55
C GLY A 21 11.73 2.78 -1.79
N ASN A 22 11.29 3.88 -2.40
CA ASN A 22 10.42 4.88 -1.78
C ASN A 22 8.97 4.82 -2.23
N THR A 23 8.64 4.11 -3.30
CA THR A 23 7.31 4.05 -3.90
C THR A 23 6.64 2.69 -3.72
N GLY A 24 5.34 2.66 -3.51
CA GLY A 24 4.59 1.43 -3.25
C GLY A 24 3.12 1.70 -2.99
N GLY A 25 2.52 0.92 -2.11
CA GLY A 25 1.09 1.03 -1.79
C GLY A 25 0.64 2.42 -1.34
N MET A 26 1.51 3.21 -0.68
CA MET A 26 1.21 4.59 -0.30
C MET A 26 1.08 5.50 -1.52
N SER A 27 1.96 5.38 -2.52
CA SER A 27 1.89 6.16 -3.76
C SER A 27 0.60 5.86 -4.52
N VAL A 28 0.22 4.58 -4.61
CA VAL A 28 -1.06 4.14 -5.20
C VAL A 28 -2.23 4.75 -4.44
N TYR A 29 -2.24 4.65 -3.10
CA TYR A 29 -3.30 5.19 -2.25
C TYR A 29 -3.51 6.68 -2.50
N ILE A 30 -2.44 7.48 -2.48
CA ILE A 30 -2.52 8.94 -2.65
C ILE A 30 -3.01 9.29 -4.05
N ARG A 31 -2.48 8.66 -5.09
CA ARG A 31 -2.88 8.91 -6.48
C ARG A 31 -4.37 8.60 -6.71
N GLU A 32 -4.80 7.42 -6.33
CA GLU A 32 -6.17 6.96 -6.56
C GLU A 32 -7.18 7.77 -5.72
N LEU A 33 -6.84 8.08 -4.46
CA LEU A 33 -7.70 8.91 -3.61
C LEU A 33 -7.81 10.33 -4.16
N ALA A 34 -6.70 10.96 -4.55
CA ALA A 34 -6.69 12.31 -5.14
C ALA A 34 -7.53 12.36 -6.43
N TYR A 35 -7.36 11.36 -7.30
CA TYR A 35 -8.13 11.22 -8.53
C TYR A 35 -9.65 11.13 -8.25
N GLU A 36 -10.08 10.25 -7.35
CA GLU A 36 -11.50 10.07 -7.04
C GLU A 36 -12.12 11.27 -6.31
N LEU A 37 -11.36 11.95 -5.45
CA LEU A 37 -11.81 13.20 -4.82
C LEU A 37 -11.99 14.31 -5.87
N GLY A 38 -11.05 14.46 -6.78
CA GLY A 38 -11.13 15.41 -7.89
C GLY A 38 -12.31 15.13 -8.82
N LYS A 39 -12.56 13.86 -9.15
CA LYS A 39 -13.72 13.41 -9.93
C LYS A 39 -15.06 13.74 -9.24
N ARG A 40 -15.09 13.76 -7.91
CA ARG A 40 -16.24 14.18 -7.09
C ARG A 40 -16.42 15.69 -6.99
N GLY A 41 -15.53 16.48 -7.61
CA GLY A 41 -15.61 17.94 -7.66
C GLY A 41 -14.87 18.66 -6.55
N HIS A 42 -14.06 17.97 -5.73
CA HIS A 42 -13.13 18.60 -4.80
C HIS A 42 -11.89 19.09 -5.53
N LEU A 43 -11.23 20.13 -5.02
CA LEU A 43 -9.91 20.56 -5.52
C LEU A 43 -8.84 19.92 -4.66
N VAL A 44 -7.91 19.18 -5.29
CA VAL A 44 -6.90 18.41 -4.57
C VAL A 44 -5.52 18.75 -5.11
N ASP A 45 -4.69 19.35 -4.27
CA ASP A 45 -3.28 19.60 -4.52
C ASP A 45 -2.44 18.60 -3.72
N VAL A 46 -1.70 17.75 -4.42
CA VAL A 46 -0.76 16.79 -3.80
C VAL A 46 0.64 17.36 -3.87
N TYR A 47 1.23 17.63 -2.71
CA TYR A 47 2.59 18.18 -2.61
C TYR A 47 3.60 17.08 -2.35
N THR A 48 4.64 17.02 -3.18
CA THR A 48 5.76 16.08 -3.04
C THR A 48 7.09 16.79 -3.24
N ARG A 49 8.15 16.23 -2.68
CA ARG A 49 9.50 16.73 -2.92
C ARG A 49 9.95 16.35 -4.33
N ALA A 50 10.58 17.30 -5.05
CA ALA A 50 11.27 17.00 -6.29
C ALA A 50 12.44 16.04 -6.00
N HIS A 51 12.45 14.88 -6.67
CA HIS A 51 13.42 13.79 -6.48
C HIS A 51 14.24 13.51 -7.74
N GLU A 52 13.96 14.23 -8.79
CA GLU A 52 14.69 14.26 -10.05
C GLU A 52 14.51 15.65 -10.67
N PRO A 53 15.36 16.10 -11.59
CA PRO A 53 15.15 17.35 -12.33
C PRO A 53 13.79 17.27 -13.05
N VAL A 54 12.81 18.00 -12.52
CA VAL A 54 11.43 17.95 -13.02
C VAL A 54 11.27 19.02 -14.09
N HIS A 55 10.86 18.63 -15.29
CA HIS A 55 10.53 19.58 -16.36
C HIS A 55 9.25 20.34 -16.03
N ASP A 56 8.27 19.69 -15.36
CA ASP A 56 6.99 20.27 -14.99
C ASP A 56 6.82 20.26 -13.46
N GLN A 57 6.75 21.44 -12.84
CA GLN A 57 6.48 21.59 -11.42
C GLN A 57 5.08 21.06 -11.05
N ILE A 58 4.12 21.17 -11.98
CA ILE A 58 2.73 20.77 -11.79
C ILE A 58 2.38 19.71 -12.81
N VAL A 59 1.85 18.57 -12.35
CA VAL A 59 1.39 17.48 -13.19
C VAL A 59 -0.06 17.14 -12.85
N GLU A 60 -0.93 17.05 -13.85
CA GLU A 60 -2.32 16.67 -13.65
C GLU A 60 -2.43 15.20 -13.24
N LEU A 61 -3.16 14.94 -12.15
CA LEU A 61 -3.53 13.59 -11.71
C LEU A 61 -4.93 13.18 -12.19
N GLY A 62 -5.69 14.14 -12.70
CA GLY A 62 -7.05 13.98 -13.19
C GLY A 62 -7.84 15.27 -13.04
N LYS A 63 -9.14 15.23 -13.29
CA LYS A 63 -10.00 16.40 -13.13
C LYS A 63 -9.91 16.93 -11.69
N ASN A 64 -9.60 18.22 -11.52
CA ASN A 64 -9.48 18.89 -10.22
C ASN A 64 -8.45 18.31 -9.24
N ALA A 65 -7.54 17.45 -9.69
CA ALA A 65 -6.46 16.89 -8.88
C ALA A 65 -5.13 17.07 -9.60
N ARG A 66 -4.12 17.59 -8.91
CA ARG A 66 -2.78 17.82 -9.46
C ARG A 66 -1.69 17.51 -8.46
N LEU A 67 -0.52 17.11 -8.97
CA LEU A 67 0.70 16.88 -8.23
C LEU A 67 1.61 18.09 -8.38
N ILE A 68 2.16 18.57 -7.29
CA ILE A 68 3.04 19.73 -7.24
C ILE A 68 4.38 19.29 -6.64
N HIS A 69 5.43 19.42 -7.43
CA HIS A 69 6.80 19.13 -7.00
C HIS A 69 7.43 20.38 -6.40
N LEU A 70 7.90 20.27 -5.15
CA LEU A 70 8.57 21.33 -4.43
C LEU A 70 10.05 20.99 -4.23
N LYS A 71 10.92 21.99 -4.39
CA LYS A 71 12.35 21.85 -4.11
C LYS A 71 12.56 21.84 -2.60
N ALA A 72 13.31 20.85 -2.14
CA ALA A 72 13.79 20.77 -0.76
C ALA A 72 15.02 19.86 -0.74
N GLY A 73 16.18 20.44 -0.51
CA GLY A 73 17.47 19.81 -0.73
C GLY A 73 17.78 19.61 -2.22
N GLN A 74 18.63 18.64 -2.52
CA GLN A 74 18.98 18.28 -3.90
C GLN A 74 17.85 17.53 -4.61
N GLU A 75 17.70 17.75 -5.91
CA GLU A 75 16.68 17.09 -6.73
C GLU A 75 17.17 15.69 -7.15
N GLU A 76 17.32 14.81 -6.17
CA GLU A 76 17.74 13.41 -6.34
C GLU A 76 16.95 12.48 -5.40
N GLU A 77 16.94 11.20 -5.71
CA GLU A 77 16.37 10.20 -4.81
C GLU A 77 17.33 9.97 -3.64
N ILE A 78 16.87 10.21 -2.42
CA ILE A 78 17.64 10.06 -1.18
C ILE A 78 16.90 9.17 -0.18
N ASP A 79 17.63 8.60 0.77
CA ASP A 79 17.05 7.82 1.86
C ASP A 79 16.05 8.65 2.68
N LYS A 80 15.01 8.00 3.19
CA LYS A 80 13.93 8.65 3.95
C LYS A 80 14.42 9.48 5.13
N LEU A 81 15.46 9.02 5.83
CA LEU A 81 16.02 9.76 6.96
C LEU A 81 16.80 10.98 6.50
N ALA A 82 17.43 10.91 5.33
CA ALA A 82 18.13 12.06 4.73
C ALA A 82 17.16 13.18 4.27
N ILE A 83 15.87 12.88 4.12
CA ILE A 83 14.84 13.90 3.82
C ILE A 83 14.52 14.76 5.06
N TYR A 84 14.66 14.21 6.27
CA TYR A 84 14.22 14.89 7.50
C TYR A 84 14.81 16.31 7.68
N PRO A 85 16.11 16.57 7.46
CA PRO A 85 16.67 17.93 7.54
C PRO A 85 16.06 18.94 6.56
N HIS A 86 15.47 18.47 5.46
CA HIS A 86 14.88 19.31 4.41
C HIS A 86 13.38 19.58 4.61
N LEU A 87 12.76 19.08 5.69
CA LEU A 87 11.32 19.28 5.91
C LEU A 87 10.93 20.74 6.16
N ALA A 88 11.79 21.52 6.82
CA ALA A 88 11.57 22.95 7.02
C ALA A 88 11.60 23.74 5.71
N GLU A 89 12.54 23.43 4.83
CA GLU A 89 12.62 23.98 3.49
C GLU A 89 11.39 23.60 2.66
N PHE A 90 10.97 22.31 2.70
CA PHE A 90 9.76 21.87 2.04
C PHE A 90 8.52 22.62 2.52
N ALA A 91 8.37 22.82 3.83
CA ALA A 91 7.23 23.57 4.41
C ALA A 91 7.25 25.04 3.96
N TYR A 92 8.44 25.65 3.86
CA TYR A 92 8.61 27.01 3.37
C TYR A 92 8.21 27.13 1.88
N GLU A 93 8.70 26.24 1.03
CA GLU A 93 8.34 26.23 -0.39
C GLU A 93 6.87 25.92 -0.63
N LEU A 94 6.24 25.07 0.20
CA LEU A 94 4.80 24.81 0.15
C LEU A 94 4.01 26.11 0.44
N GLU A 95 4.39 26.85 1.48
CA GLU A 95 3.74 28.12 1.83
C GLU A 95 3.96 29.20 0.76
N ASN A 96 5.17 29.29 0.19
CA ASN A 96 5.47 30.21 -0.92
C ASN A 96 4.61 29.88 -2.15
N PHE A 97 4.52 28.61 -2.53
CA PHE A 97 3.69 28.18 -3.65
C PHE A 97 2.21 28.53 -3.42
N ARG A 98 1.70 28.25 -2.21
CA ARG A 98 0.34 28.57 -1.83
C ARG A 98 0.06 30.07 -1.97
N LYS A 99 0.91 30.94 -1.39
CA LYS A 99 0.75 32.38 -1.43
C LYS A 99 0.84 32.94 -2.85
N TYR A 100 1.85 32.50 -3.61
CA TYR A 100 2.07 32.98 -4.98
C TYR A 100 0.86 32.67 -5.88
N ASN A 101 0.23 31.51 -5.69
CA ASN A 101 -0.93 31.10 -6.48
C ASN A 101 -2.28 31.48 -5.85
N GLY A 102 -2.32 32.22 -4.73
CA GLY A 102 -3.56 32.65 -4.07
C GLY A 102 -4.43 31.48 -3.57
N LEU A 103 -3.81 30.33 -3.21
CA LEU A 103 -4.53 29.13 -2.83
C LEU A 103 -4.99 29.17 -1.38
N HIS A 104 -6.18 28.61 -1.14
CA HIS A 104 -6.77 28.43 0.19
C HIS A 104 -7.24 26.99 0.33
N TYR A 105 -6.93 26.36 1.45
CA TYR A 105 -7.32 24.98 1.75
C TYR A 105 -8.25 24.94 2.95
N ASP A 106 -9.18 24.00 2.92
CA ASP A 106 -10.10 23.72 4.02
C ASP A 106 -9.48 22.77 5.04
N LEU A 107 -8.59 21.86 4.59
CA LEU A 107 -7.92 20.89 5.43
C LEU A 107 -6.59 20.40 4.82
N ILE A 108 -5.76 19.81 5.68
CA ILE A 108 -4.54 19.12 5.31
C ILE A 108 -4.73 17.61 5.53
N HIS A 109 -4.34 16.79 4.55
CA HIS A 109 -4.23 15.34 4.70
C HIS A 109 -2.79 14.90 4.43
N SER A 110 -2.05 14.56 5.46
CA SER A 110 -0.65 14.14 5.35
C SER A 110 -0.51 12.62 5.35
N HIS A 111 0.47 12.14 4.59
CA HIS A 111 0.76 10.72 4.41
C HIS A 111 2.18 10.40 4.88
N TYR A 112 2.29 9.54 5.90
CA TYR A 112 3.53 9.14 6.54
C TYR A 112 4.09 10.21 7.51
N TRP A 113 4.97 9.80 8.44
CA TRP A 113 5.47 10.65 9.51
C TRP A 113 6.23 11.90 9.04
N LEU A 114 7.00 11.82 7.95
CA LEU A 114 7.70 12.98 7.37
C LEU A 114 6.71 14.07 6.91
N SER A 115 5.69 13.65 6.19
CA SER A 115 4.62 14.54 5.73
C SER A 115 3.77 15.05 6.90
N GLY A 116 3.57 14.19 7.90
CA GLY A 116 2.87 14.54 9.13
C GLY A 116 3.59 15.65 9.90
N TRP A 117 4.92 15.61 9.94
CA TRP A 117 5.72 16.69 10.54
C TRP A 117 5.45 18.04 9.85
N VAL A 118 5.45 18.06 8.51
CA VAL A 118 5.10 19.26 7.72
C VAL A 118 3.66 19.69 8.00
N GLY A 119 2.71 18.75 7.94
CA GLY A 119 1.29 19.01 8.21
C GLY A 119 1.06 19.61 9.60
N ARG A 120 1.77 19.11 10.63
CA ARG A 120 1.73 19.64 12.00
C ARG A 120 2.18 21.11 12.12
N PHE A 121 3.16 21.50 11.31
CA PHE A 121 3.61 22.89 11.25
C PHE A 121 2.62 23.75 10.48
N ILE A 122 2.25 23.33 9.27
CA ILE A 122 1.42 24.11 8.34
C ILE A 122 -0.02 24.31 8.87
N GLN A 123 -0.60 23.32 9.58
CA GLN A 123 -1.94 23.48 10.16
C GLN A 123 -2.07 24.73 11.06
N ARG A 124 -0.99 25.08 11.78
CA ARG A 124 -0.98 26.27 12.66
C ARG A 124 -0.87 27.57 11.85
N VAL A 125 -0.11 27.54 10.75
CA VAL A 125 0.06 28.69 9.86
C VAL A 125 -1.21 28.98 9.07
N TRP A 126 -1.92 27.94 8.62
CA TRP A 126 -3.14 28.09 7.82
C TRP A 126 -4.41 28.16 8.66
N ASN A 127 -4.33 27.80 9.93
CA ASN A 127 -5.48 27.65 10.84
C ASN A 127 -6.56 26.73 10.25
N VAL A 128 -6.17 25.54 9.83
CA VAL A 128 -7.02 24.49 9.26
C VAL A 128 -6.78 23.14 9.93
N PRO A 129 -7.74 22.23 9.97
CA PRO A 129 -7.56 20.92 10.56
C PRO A 129 -6.56 20.07 9.77
N HIS A 130 -5.80 19.26 10.51
CA HIS A 130 -4.83 18.30 9.97
C HIS A 130 -5.30 16.88 10.24
N ILE A 131 -5.43 16.13 9.16
CA ILE A 131 -5.72 14.69 9.15
C ILE A 131 -4.44 13.97 8.72
N THR A 132 -4.10 12.84 9.35
CA THR A 132 -2.90 12.08 9.01
C THR A 132 -3.20 10.60 8.79
N MET A 133 -2.47 9.96 7.88
CA MET A 133 -2.41 8.52 7.71
C MET A 133 -0.96 8.09 7.68
N LEU A 134 -0.55 7.20 8.62
CA LEU A 134 0.86 6.85 8.78
C LEU A 134 1.35 5.76 7.81
N HIS A 135 0.45 5.00 7.19
CA HIS A 135 0.69 3.91 6.23
C HIS A 135 1.53 2.75 6.75
N THR A 136 2.43 2.97 7.67
CA THR A 136 3.17 1.95 8.43
C THR A 136 3.64 2.55 9.75
N LEU A 137 3.74 1.73 10.79
CA LEU A 137 4.07 2.14 12.15
C LEU A 137 5.47 1.66 12.55
N GLY A 138 6.36 2.60 12.89
CA GLY A 138 7.75 2.31 13.23
C GLY A 138 7.88 1.42 14.48
N ALA A 139 7.11 1.71 15.54
CA ALA A 139 7.15 0.91 16.78
C ALA A 139 6.67 -0.53 16.54
N VAL A 140 5.66 -0.74 15.68
CA VAL A 140 5.17 -2.08 15.32
C VAL A 140 6.24 -2.87 14.56
N LYS A 141 6.92 -2.23 13.59
CA LYS A 141 8.03 -2.86 12.86
C LYS A 141 9.16 -3.27 13.79
N ASN A 142 9.50 -2.41 14.76
CA ASN A 142 10.52 -2.73 15.76
C ASN A 142 10.09 -3.87 16.70
N ALA A 143 8.81 -3.94 17.06
CA ALA A 143 8.27 -5.03 17.88
C ALA A 143 8.28 -6.38 17.15
N ILE A 144 8.09 -6.38 15.82
CA ILE A 144 8.21 -7.58 14.98
C ILE A 144 9.67 -8.05 14.90
N GLY A 145 10.63 -7.12 14.92
CA GLY A 145 12.05 -7.43 14.97
C GLY A 145 12.65 -8.00 13.68
N ILE A 146 11.98 -7.81 12.52
CA ILE A 146 12.43 -8.30 11.22
C ILE A 146 12.81 -7.13 10.32
N GLY A 147 14.00 -7.21 9.72
CA GLY A 147 14.57 -6.15 8.90
C GLY A 147 15.28 -5.08 9.72
N LYS A 148 15.54 -3.94 9.11
CA LYS A 148 16.25 -2.82 9.74
C LYS A 148 15.36 -2.15 10.80
N ARG A 149 15.94 -1.89 11.98
CA ARG A 149 15.26 -1.16 13.06
C ARG A 149 14.92 0.28 12.62
N GLU A 150 13.70 0.67 12.89
CA GLU A 150 13.24 2.05 12.67
C GLU A 150 13.80 2.95 13.77
N PRO A 151 14.25 4.18 13.43
CA PRO A 151 14.90 5.07 14.40
C PRO A 151 13.90 5.67 15.40
N ASP A 152 14.39 6.00 16.57
CA ASP A 152 13.60 6.63 17.64
C ASP A 152 13.03 7.99 17.19
N LEU A 153 13.75 8.72 16.32
CA LEU A 153 13.24 9.95 15.70
C LEU A 153 11.89 9.74 15.02
N ARG A 154 11.74 8.67 14.22
CA ARG A 154 10.49 8.32 13.57
C ARG A 154 9.39 8.02 14.59
N ILE A 155 9.69 7.15 15.56
CA ILE A 155 8.71 6.70 16.56
C ILE A 155 8.22 7.88 17.41
N ASN A 156 9.13 8.78 17.81
CA ASN A 156 8.77 9.99 18.54
C ASN A 156 7.94 10.96 17.70
N SER A 157 8.30 11.14 16.42
CA SER A 157 7.51 11.97 15.50
C SER A 157 6.10 11.41 15.30
N GLU A 158 5.95 10.09 15.14
CA GLU A 158 4.64 9.43 15.04
C GLU A 158 3.82 9.62 16.34
N LYS A 159 4.45 9.55 17.53
CA LYS A 159 3.77 9.84 18.82
C LYS A 159 3.28 11.27 18.94
N GLU A 160 4.10 12.23 18.53
CA GLU A 160 3.72 13.63 18.54
C GLU A 160 2.58 13.91 17.56
N LEU A 161 2.59 13.29 16.39
CA LEU A 161 1.49 13.38 15.43
C LEU A 161 0.19 12.82 15.98
N ALA A 162 0.25 11.68 16.68
CA ALA A 162 -0.91 11.06 17.29
C ALA A 162 -1.58 11.94 18.36
N LYS A 163 -0.84 12.89 18.95
CA LYS A 163 -1.37 13.86 19.93
C LYS A 163 -1.92 15.13 19.28
N ASP A 164 -1.24 15.62 18.22
CA ASP A 164 -1.45 16.98 17.71
C ASP A 164 -2.36 17.05 16.47
N CYS A 165 -2.61 15.93 15.78
CA CYS A 165 -3.51 15.93 14.63
C CYS A 165 -4.99 15.92 15.07
N HIS A 166 -5.87 16.39 14.19
CA HIS A 166 -7.31 16.41 14.46
C HIS A 166 -7.99 15.08 14.16
N ARG A 167 -7.37 14.26 13.31
CA ARG A 167 -7.83 12.91 12.99
C ARG A 167 -6.69 12.05 12.45
N ILE A 168 -6.70 10.77 12.82
CA ILE A 168 -5.85 9.74 12.24
C ILE A 168 -6.74 8.80 11.43
N ILE A 169 -6.40 8.58 10.17
CA ILE A 169 -7.02 7.53 9.37
C ILE A 169 -6.17 6.26 9.51
N ALA A 170 -6.76 5.21 10.06
CA ALA A 170 -6.19 3.88 10.11
C ALA A 170 -6.81 3.00 9.01
N PRO A 171 -6.02 2.24 8.24
CA PRO A 171 -6.57 1.41 7.15
C PRO A 171 -7.27 0.13 7.65
N SER A 172 -7.11 -0.23 8.91
CA SER A 172 -7.70 -1.44 9.51
C SER A 172 -7.92 -1.26 11.01
N GLU A 173 -8.82 -2.05 11.60
CA GLU A 173 -9.01 -2.08 13.07
C GLU A 173 -7.71 -2.47 13.79
N ARG A 174 -6.94 -3.39 13.24
CA ARG A 174 -5.63 -3.78 13.77
C ARG A 174 -4.65 -2.61 13.82
N GLU A 175 -4.60 -1.78 12.79
CA GLU A 175 -3.75 -0.58 12.78
C GLU A 175 -4.23 0.44 13.84
N LYS A 176 -5.56 0.56 14.03
CA LYS A 176 -6.15 1.36 15.12
C LYS A 176 -5.71 0.84 16.49
N GLU A 177 -5.77 -0.48 16.72
CA GLU A 177 -5.28 -1.10 17.95
C GLU A 177 -3.78 -0.80 18.18
N TYR A 178 -2.97 -0.88 17.13
CA TYR A 178 -1.54 -0.54 17.21
C TYR A 178 -1.30 0.93 17.54
N LEU A 179 -2.07 1.85 16.95
CA LEU A 179 -1.99 3.28 17.29
C LEU A 179 -2.31 3.55 18.75
N ILE A 180 -3.33 2.90 19.30
CA ILE A 180 -3.68 3.01 20.71
C ILE A 180 -2.56 2.42 21.59
N HIS A 181 -2.12 1.20 21.27
CA HIS A 181 -1.18 0.48 22.12
C HIS A 181 0.25 1.05 22.11
N TYR A 182 0.80 1.35 20.93
CA TYR A 182 2.21 1.77 20.80
C TYR A 182 2.42 3.28 20.86
N TYR A 183 1.38 4.06 20.51
CA TYR A 183 1.49 5.52 20.40
C TYR A 183 0.63 6.26 21.41
N ASN A 184 -0.18 5.56 22.18
CA ASN A 184 -1.13 6.11 23.13
C ASN A 184 -2.09 7.13 22.47
N ALA A 185 -2.47 6.83 21.22
CA ALA A 185 -3.42 7.65 20.49
C ALA A 185 -4.82 7.49 21.07
N SER A 186 -5.56 8.60 21.17
CA SER A 186 -6.92 8.59 21.68
C SER A 186 -7.86 7.89 20.70
N PRO A 187 -8.65 6.88 21.12
CA PRO A 187 -9.50 6.09 20.21
C PRO A 187 -10.49 6.91 19.40
N GLU A 188 -10.99 8.02 19.96
CA GLU A 188 -11.92 8.96 19.32
C GLU A 188 -11.28 9.79 18.20
N LEU A 189 -9.95 9.89 18.17
CA LEU A 189 -9.21 10.55 17.09
C LEU A 189 -8.88 9.61 15.93
N ILE A 190 -9.24 8.33 16.03
CA ILE A 190 -8.88 7.33 15.01
C ILE A 190 -10.14 6.86 14.28
N SER A 191 -10.21 7.14 13.00
CA SER A 191 -11.24 6.62 12.10
C SER A 191 -10.66 5.52 11.22
N VAL A 192 -11.40 4.41 11.09
CA VAL A 192 -10.97 3.30 10.24
C VAL A 192 -11.58 3.46 8.87
N ILE A 193 -10.73 3.74 7.87
CA ILE A 193 -11.10 3.81 6.46
C ILE A 193 -10.16 2.89 5.68
N PRO A 194 -10.66 1.81 5.08
CA PRO A 194 -9.82 0.85 4.37
C PRO A 194 -9.18 1.46 3.11
N CYS A 195 -8.19 0.77 2.57
CA CYS A 195 -7.68 1.10 1.24
C CYS A 195 -8.63 0.60 0.15
N GLY A 196 -8.51 1.20 -1.03
CA GLY A 196 -9.29 0.82 -2.20
C GLY A 196 -8.54 -0.05 -3.19
N VAL A 197 -9.27 -0.54 -4.17
CA VAL A 197 -8.75 -1.19 -5.37
C VAL A 197 -9.39 -0.59 -6.63
N ASN A 198 -8.57 -0.41 -7.66
CA ASN A 198 -9.06 0.05 -8.96
C ASN A 198 -9.71 -1.12 -9.70
N LEU A 199 -11.04 -1.20 -9.64
CA LEU A 199 -11.83 -2.30 -10.21
C LEU A 199 -11.89 -2.27 -11.74
N ASP A 200 -11.57 -1.16 -12.38
CA ASP A 200 -11.50 -1.06 -13.84
C ASP A 200 -10.18 -1.64 -14.36
N LEU A 201 -9.10 -1.38 -13.64
CA LEU A 201 -7.78 -1.94 -13.92
C LEU A 201 -7.71 -3.41 -13.50
N PHE A 202 -7.98 -3.71 -12.21
CA PHE A 202 -7.94 -5.06 -11.64
C PHE A 202 -9.28 -5.74 -11.86
N ARG A 203 -9.36 -6.50 -12.95
CA ARG A 203 -10.53 -7.29 -13.35
C ARG A 203 -10.08 -8.65 -13.86
N PRO A 204 -10.95 -9.66 -13.76
CA PRO A 204 -10.65 -10.97 -14.33
C PRO A 204 -10.41 -10.88 -15.85
N LEU A 205 -9.31 -11.44 -16.28
CA LEU A 205 -9.04 -11.77 -17.70
C LEU A 205 -9.30 -13.26 -17.90
N GLU A 206 -9.56 -13.67 -19.13
CA GLU A 206 -9.61 -15.10 -19.44
C GLU A 206 -8.27 -15.75 -19.11
N LYS A 207 -8.31 -16.82 -18.29
CA LYS A 207 -7.11 -17.43 -17.74
C LYS A 207 -6.18 -17.97 -18.82
N GLU A 208 -6.74 -18.54 -19.86
CA GLU A 208 -6.01 -19.07 -21.01
C GLU A 208 -5.30 -17.96 -21.78
N ILE A 209 -5.95 -16.81 -21.96
CA ILE A 209 -5.34 -15.63 -22.60
C ILE A 209 -4.21 -15.08 -21.73
N ALA A 210 -4.45 -14.95 -20.43
CA ALA A 210 -3.45 -14.45 -19.48
C ALA A 210 -2.22 -15.38 -19.44
N ARG A 211 -2.42 -16.69 -19.42
CA ARG A 211 -1.36 -17.70 -19.43
C ARG A 211 -0.58 -17.70 -20.74
N SER A 212 -1.27 -17.64 -21.89
CA SER A 212 -0.61 -17.54 -23.19
C SER A 212 0.27 -16.29 -23.29
N HIS A 213 -0.22 -15.14 -22.77
CA HIS A 213 0.55 -13.89 -22.73
C HIS A 213 1.84 -14.00 -21.90
N LEU A 214 1.84 -14.84 -20.87
CA LEU A 214 2.97 -15.08 -19.97
C LEU A 214 3.79 -16.33 -20.31
N SER A 215 3.47 -17.03 -21.42
CA SER A 215 4.10 -18.29 -21.84
C SER A 215 4.05 -19.38 -20.74
N LEU A 216 2.91 -19.49 -20.06
CA LEU A 216 2.63 -20.50 -19.03
C LEU A 216 1.78 -21.63 -19.61
N ASP A 217 2.24 -22.88 -19.45
CA ASP A 217 1.57 -24.06 -20.01
C ASP A 217 1.39 -25.16 -18.97
N GLY A 218 0.15 -25.34 -18.52
CA GLY A 218 -0.27 -26.48 -17.69
C GLY A 218 0.26 -26.51 -16.24
N GLU A 219 1.04 -25.49 -15.83
CA GLU A 219 1.53 -25.40 -14.45
C GLU A 219 0.45 -24.90 -13.48
N VAL A 220 0.56 -25.31 -12.22
CA VAL A 220 -0.09 -24.63 -11.10
C VAL A 220 0.76 -23.42 -10.73
N VAL A 221 0.18 -22.24 -10.87
CA VAL A 221 0.89 -20.98 -10.67
C VAL A 221 0.58 -20.37 -9.30
N ILE A 222 1.61 -20.25 -8.48
CA ILE A 222 1.60 -19.56 -7.18
C ILE A 222 2.24 -18.19 -7.39
N LEU A 223 1.50 -17.12 -7.10
CA LEU A 223 1.94 -15.75 -7.33
C LEU A 223 2.28 -15.06 -6.01
N PHE A 224 3.40 -14.36 -5.99
CA PHE A 224 3.75 -13.34 -5.00
C PHE A 224 3.95 -12.00 -5.72
N VAL A 225 3.37 -10.93 -5.16
CA VAL A 225 3.58 -9.56 -5.62
C VAL A 225 3.95 -8.68 -4.43
N GLY A 226 5.05 -7.94 -4.51
CA GLY A 226 5.44 -7.02 -3.43
C GLY A 226 6.90 -6.62 -3.48
N ARG A 227 7.30 -5.73 -2.57
CA ARG A 227 8.71 -5.36 -2.42
C ARG A 227 9.53 -6.56 -1.93
N ILE A 228 10.75 -6.67 -2.42
CA ILE A 228 11.69 -7.70 -1.98
C ILE A 228 12.41 -7.21 -0.71
N VAL A 229 11.76 -7.44 0.41
CA VAL A 229 12.28 -7.08 1.75
C VAL A 229 11.90 -8.18 2.77
N PRO A 230 12.69 -8.41 3.83
CA PRO A 230 12.46 -9.49 4.79
C PRO A 230 11.06 -9.49 5.42
N LEU A 231 10.48 -8.30 5.69
CA LEU A 231 9.13 -8.17 6.26
C LEU A 231 8.02 -8.78 5.38
N LYS A 232 8.27 -9.03 4.10
CA LYS A 232 7.30 -9.65 3.19
C LYS A 232 7.29 -11.18 3.24
N GLY A 233 8.23 -11.81 3.96
CA GLY A 233 8.21 -13.24 4.25
C GLY A 233 8.35 -14.16 3.04
N ILE A 234 9.03 -13.69 1.97
CA ILE A 234 9.23 -14.49 0.73
C ILE A 234 10.02 -15.75 1.04
N ASP A 235 10.97 -15.67 1.98
CA ASP A 235 11.73 -16.83 2.45
C ASP A 235 10.82 -17.93 3.01
N LYS A 236 9.77 -17.56 3.75
CA LYS A 236 8.81 -18.53 4.29
C LYS A 236 7.95 -19.17 3.20
N LEU A 237 7.64 -18.42 2.16
CA LEU A 237 6.95 -18.96 0.98
C LEU A 237 7.85 -19.91 0.20
N LEU A 238 9.14 -19.58 -0.02
CA LEU A 238 10.11 -20.50 -0.62
C LEU A 238 10.24 -21.79 0.21
N MET A 239 10.38 -21.67 1.54
CA MET A 239 10.43 -22.81 2.45
C MET A 239 9.14 -23.63 2.49
N ALA A 240 8.01 -23.08 2.06
CA ALA A 240 6.75 -23.81 1.98
C ALA A 240 6.68 -24.74 0.75
N MET A 241 7.39 -24.41 -0.34
CA MET A 241 7.35 -25.17 -1.59
C MET A 241 7.69 -26.66 -1.45
N PRO A 242 8.75 -27.08 -0.70
CA PRO A 242 9.05 -28.50 -0.52
C PRO A 242 7.96 -29.33 0.16
N TYR A 243 7.03 -28.69 0.88
CA TYR A 243 5.88 -29.36 1.52
C TYR A 243 4.71 -29.59 0.56
N LEU A 244 4.73 -28.98 -0.62
CA LEU A 244 3.68 -29.20 -1.64
C LEU A 244 3.97 -30.49 -2.40
N GLU A 245 2.90 -31.22 -2.74
CA GLU A 245 3.04 -32.49 -3.48
C GLU A 245 3.66 -32.27 -4.86
N ARG A 246 4.69 -33.04 -5.19
CA ARG A 246 5.43 -32.98 -6.47
C ARG A 246 4.66 -33.60 -7.67
N GLY A 247 3.43 -34.04 -7.47
CA GLY A 247 2.60 -34.65 -8.52
C GLY A 247 2.06 -33.67 -9.59
N GLN A 248 2.14 -32.37 -9.35
CA GLN A 248 1.73 -31.31 -10.27
C GLN A 248 2.94 -30.47 -10.66
N ARG A 249 2.98 -29.99 -11.92
CA ARG A 249 3.99 -29.00 -12.34
C ARG A 249 3.68 -27.68 -11.64
N LEU A 250 4.49 -27.32 -10.65
CA LEU A 250 4.36 -26.07 -9.90
C LEU A 250 5.25 -25.00 -10.51
N ARG A 251 4.76 -23.77 -10.54
CA ARG A 251 5.52 -22.57 -10.88
C ARG A 251 5.23 -21.49 -9.84
N MET A 252 6.26 -20.99 -9.16
CA MET A 252 6.17 -19.81 -8.33
C MET A 252 6.67 -18.59 -9.09
N ILE A 253 5.87 -17.53 -9.16
CA ILE A 253 6.26 -16.27 -9.77
C ILE A 253 6.35 -15.22 -8.68
N ILE A 254 7.52 -14.59 -8.54
CA ILE A 254 7.81 -13.53 -7.58
C ILE A 254 7.98 -12.23 -8.35
N ILE A 255 7.03 -11.29 -8.15
CA ILE A 255 7.04 -9.97 -8.79
C ILE A 255 7.46 -8.92 -7.77
N GLY A 256 8.43 -8.10 -8.13
CA GLY A 256 8.98 -7.01 -7.36
C GLY A 256 10.50 -6.99 -7.37
N GLY A 257 11.04 -5.99 -6.69
CA GLY A 257 12.48 -5.81 -6.59
C GLY A 257 13.05 -4.91 -7.67
N ASP A 258 13.95 -4.05 -7.25
CA ASP A 258 14.72 -3.11 -8.05
C ASP A 258 16.21 -3.24 -7.73
N GLU A 259 17.02 -2.31 -8.20
CA GLU A 259 18.45 -2.23 -7.96
C GLU A 259 18.85 -2.08 -6.48
N HIS A 260 17.92 -1.64 -5.61
CA HIS A 260 18.17 -1.42 -4.18
C HIS A 260 17.94 -2.67 -3.31
N CYS A 261 17.44 -3.76 -3.90
CA CYS A 261 17.15 -5.00 -3.15
C CYS A 261 18.05 -6.18 -3.55
N GLN A 262 19.21 -5.92 -4.16
CA GLN A 262 20.09 -6.96 -4.72
C GLN A 262 20.51 -8.00 -3.67
N ASP A 263 20.96 -7.55 -2.49
CA ASP A 263 21.40 -8.46 -1.41
C ASP A 263 20.28 -9.43 -0.99
N GLU A 264 19.06 -8.92 -0.82
CA GLU A 264 17.91 -9.75 -0.43
C GLU A 264 17.48 -10.67 -1.60
N MET A 265 17.56 -10.18 -2.82
CA MET A 265 17.27 -10.98 -4.02
C MET A 265 18.28 -12.15 -4.16
N GLU A 266 19.56 -11.90 -3.95
CA GLU A 266 20.60 -12.93 -3.98
C GLU A 266 20.41 -13.95 -2.85
N ARG A 267 20.07 -13.48 -1.65
CA ARG A 267 19.73 -14.35 -0.51
C ARG A 267 18.56 -15.28 -0.83
N LEU A 268 17.50 -14.76 -1.45
CA LEU A 268 16.33 -15.57 -1.82
C LEU A 268 16.62 -16.54 -2.96
N LYS A 269 17.42 -16.16 -3.97
CA LYS A 269 17.89 -17.07 -5.03
C LYS A 269 18.75 -18.18 -4.46
N SER A 270 19.70 -17.86 -3.59
CA SER A 270 20.51 -18.87 -2.90
C SER A 270 19.66 -19.83 -2.06
N LEU A 271 18.64 -19.30 -1.37
CA LEU A 271 17.70 -20.13 -0.62
C LEU A 271 16.93 -21.08 -1.55
N SER A 272 16.49 -20.65 -2.73
CA SER A 272 15.78 -21.52 -3.68
C SER A 272 16.66 -22.66 -4.18
N GLN A 273 17.96 -22.41 -4.40
CA GLN A 273 18.94 -23.44 -4.76
C GLN A 273 19.17 -24.45 -3.63
N ILE A 274 19.35 -23.96 -2.38
CA ILE A 274 19.50 -24.83 -1.20
C ILE A 274 18.29 -25.75 -1.03
N LEU A 275 17.09 -25.22 -1.30
CA LEU A 275 15.83 -25.97 -1.21
C LEU A 275 15.57 -26.86 -2.44
N GLN A 276 16.42 -26.81 -3.48
CA GLN A 276 16.29 -27.55 -4.75
C GLN A 276 14.93 -27.28 -5.43
N ILE A 277 14.54 -25.99 -5.51
CA ILE A 277 13.31 -25.49 -6.14
C ILE A 277 13.58 -24.33 -7.10
N ASP A 278 14.82 -24.05 -7.43
CA ASP A 278 15.20 -22.92 -8.28
C ASP A 278 14.64 -23.04 -9.71
N ASP A 279 14.43 -24.24 -10.21
CA ASP A 279 13.73 -24.54 -11.46
C ASP A 279 12.21 -24.23 -11.42
N LEU A 280 11.62 -24.20 -10.22
CA LEU A 280 10.21 -23.90 -10.00
C LEU A 280 9.95 -22.41 -9.76
N VAL A 281 10.97 -21.61 -9.48
CA VAL A 281 10.84 -20.21 -9.04
C VAL A 281 11.29 -19.26 -10.14
N THR A 282 10.43 -18.31 -10.48
CA THR A 282 10.75 -17.22 -11.42
C THR A 282 10.74 -15.89 -10.66
N PHE A 283 11.89 -15.22 -10.61
CA PHE A 283 12.01 -13.83 -10.14
C PHE A 283 11.78 -12.89 -11.32
N GLN A 284 10.56 -12.34 -11.43
CA GLN A 284 10.11 -11.57 -12.59
C GLN A 284 10.67 -10.13 -12.60
N GLY A 285 11.13 -9.62 -11.45
CA GLY A 285 11.50 -8.21 -11.31
C GLY A 285 10.28 -7.27 -11.25
N LEU A 286 10.51 -5.99 -11.55
CA LEU A 286 9.45 -4.98 -11.56
C LEU A 286 8.50 -5.18 -12.73
N VAL A 287 7.21 -5.14 -12.45
CA VAL A 287 6.14 -5.18 -13.45
C VAL A 287 5.28 -3.92 -13.29
N LYS A 288 4.99 -3.25 -14.41
CA LYS A 288 4.08 -2.10 -14.41
C LYS A 288 2.70 -2.52 -13.92
N GLN A 289 2.03 -1.65 -13.17
CA GLN A 289 0.74 -1.94 -12.55
C GLN A 289 -0.33 -2.38 -13.56
N GLU A 290 -0.32 -1.81 -14.76
CA GLU A 290 -1.25 -2.12 -15.86
C GLU A 290 -1.10 -3.55 -16.38
N LYS A 291 0.05 -4.20 -16.14
CA LYS A 291 0.31 -5.59 -16.53
C LYS A 291 0.03 -6.61 -15.42
N LEU A 292 -0.11 -6.17 -14.18
CA LEU A 292 -0.38 -7.07 -13.04
C LEU A 292 -1.67 -7.90 -13.20
N PRO A 293 -2.76 -7.39 -13.81
CA PRO A 293 -3.97 -8.20 -14.04
C PRO A 293 -3.73 -9.50 -14.83
N TYR A 294 -2.76 -9.52 -15.74
CA TYR A 294 -2.38 -10.76 -16.45
C TYR A 294 -1.80 -11.79 -15.48
N PHE A 295 -0.91 -11.37 -14.58
CA PHE A 295 -0.30 -12.27 -13.61
C PHE A 295 -1.31 -12.77 -12.58
N TYR A 296 -2.16 -11.89 -12.04
CA TYR A 296 -3.21 -12.30 -11.14
C TYR A 296 -4.18 -13.28 -11.81
N SER A 297 -4.63 -12.99 -13.04
CA SER A 297 -5.59 -13.85 -13.74
C SER A 297 -5.00 -15.18 -14.19
N ALA A 298 -3.68 -15.23 -14.50
CA ALA A 298 -2.97 -16.45 -14.86
C ALA A 298 -2.74 -17.37 -13.66
N ALA A 299 -2.63 -16.80 -12.45
CA ALA A 299 -2.32 -17.52 -11.22
C ALA A 299 -3.52 -18.40 -10.75
N ASP A 300 -3.21 -19.49 -10.05
CA ASP A 300 -4.19 -20.30 -9.36
C ASP A 300 -4.49 -19.74 -7.96
N LEU A 301 -3.48 -19.09 -7.36
CA LEU A 301 -3.62 -18.35 -6.11
C LEU A 301 -2.49 -17.31 -5.96
N CYS A 302 -2.75 -16.30 -5.14
CA CYS A 302 -1.74 -15.35 -4.69
C CYS A 302 -1.43 -15.61 -3.21
N VAL A 303 -0.16 -15.47 -2.82
CA VAL A 303 0.27 -15.65 -1.42
C VAL A 303 0.83 -14.34 -0.87
N VAL A 304 0.36 -13.95 0.32
CA VAL A 304 0.82 -12.77 1.07
C VAL A 304 1.39 -13.25 2.42
N PRO A 305 2.64 -13.73 2.47
CA PRO A 305 3.24 -14.34 3.66
C PRO A 305 3.89 -13.30 4.59
N SER A 306 3.43 -12.06 4.54
CA SER A 306 4.04 -10.92 5.21
C SER A 306 4.00 -11.06 6.74
N TYR A 307 5.04 -10.56 7.41
CA TYR A 307 5.06 -10.40 8.87
C TYR A 307 4.31 -9.13 9.31
N TYR A 308 4.21 -8.16 8.41
CA TYR A 308 3.48 -6.93 8.64
C TYR A 308 2.91 -6.38 7.34
N GLU A 309 1.65 -6.02 7.40
CA GLU A 309 0.92 -5.20 6.42
C GLU A 309 0.11 -4.17 7.20
N SER A 310 0.04 -2.97 6.68
CA SER A 310 -0.89 -1.97 7.20
C SER A 310 -2.30 -2.29 6.72
N PHE A 311 -2.45 -2.61 5.43
CA PHE A 311 -3.72 -3.04 4.83
C PHE A 311 -3.58 -4.33 4.03
N GLY A 312 -2.84 -4.32 2.90
CA GLY A 312 -2.64 -5.45 2.00
C GLY A 312 -3.32 -5.28 0.64
N LEU A 313 -2.94 -4.23 -0.10
CA LEU A 313 -3.47 -3.93 -1.44
C LEU A 313 -3.37 -5.12 -2.40
N VAL A 314 -2.27 -5.88 -2.35
CA VAL A 314 -2.02 -7.06 -3.18
C VAL A 314 -3.14 -8.10 -3.05
N ALA A 315 -3.66 -8.30 -1.84
CA ALA A 315 -4.79 -9.20 -1.63
C ALA A 315 -6.06 -8.69 -2.31
N LEU A 316 -6.35 -7.37 -2.22
CA LEU A 316 -7.49 -6.78 -2.92
C LEU A 316 -7.35 -6.89 -4.44
N GLU A 317 -6.17 -6.60 -4.98
CA GLU A 317 -5.87 -6.67 -6.42
C GLU A 317 -6.06 -8.11 -6.95
N SER A 318 -5.54 -9.10 -6.21
CA SER A 318 -5.71 -10.52 -6.53
C SER A 318 -7.18 -10.91 -6.56
N LEU A 319 -7.92 -10.59 -5.49
CA LEU A 319 -9.35 -10.91 -5.38
C LEU A 319 -10.18 -10.15 -6.42
N ALA A 320 -9.83 -8.91 -6.75
CA ALA A 320 -10.47 -8.13 -7.82
C ALA A 320 -10.29 -8.78 -9.20
N CYS A 321 -9.16 -9.44 -9.44
CA CYS A 321 -8.91 -10.25 -10.63
C CYS A 321 -9.55 -11.67 -10.54
N GLY A 322 -10.24 -11.98 -9.45
CA GLY A 322 -10.90 -13.27 -9.26
C GLY A 322 -9.97 -14.39 -8.81
N THR A 323 -8.77 -14.06 -8.35
CA THR A 323 -7.75 -15.02 -7.93
C THR A 323 -7.73 -15.09 -6.40
N PRO A 324 -7.88 -16.30 -5.81
CA PRO A 324 -7.97 -16.48 -4.37
C PRO A 324 -6.61 -16.23 -3.68
N VAL A 325 -6.66 -15.97 -2.37
CA VAL A 325 -5.49 -15.53 -1.60
C VAL A 325 -5.24 -16.44 -0.41
N VAL A 326 -3.96 -16.80 -0.20
CA VAL A 326 -3.46 -17.32 1.07
C VAL A 326 -2.63 -16.23 1.73
N ALA A 327 -3.00 -15.78 2.92
CA ALA A 327 -2.29 -14.71 3.61
C ALA A 327 -2.03 -15.03 5.08
N THR A 328 -0.98 -14.46 5.64
CA THR A 328 -0.80 -14.41 7.09
C THR A 328 -1.79 -13.46 7.74
N LYS A 329 -2.03 -13.64 9.03
CA LYS A 329 -2.96 -12.84 9.83
C LYS A 329 -2.37 -11.44 10.14
N VAL A 330 -2.31 -10.57 9.13
CA VAL A 330 -1.74 -9.21 9.19
C VAL A 330 -2.65 -8.18 8.52
N GLY A 331 -2.54 -6.91 8.92
CA GLY A 331 -3.31 -5.81 8.33
C GLY A 331 -4.81 -6.08 8.36
N SER A 332 -5.45 -5.94 7.21
CA SER A 332 -6.90 -6.16 7.05
C SER A 332 -7.26 -7.53 6.47
N MET A 333 -6.34 -8.50 6.44
CA MET A 333 -6.56 -9.78 5.76
C MET A 333 -7.82 -10.50 6.25
N GLU A 334 -8.14 -10.41 7.57
CA GLU A 334 -9.35 -11.03 8.14
C GLU A 334 -10.65 -10.39 7.65
N ASN A 335 -10.62 -9.13 7.22
CA ASN A 335 -11.77 -8.40 6.69
C ASN A 335 -11.90 -8.54 5.17
N VAL A 336 -10.80 -8.82 4.49
CA VAL A 336 -10.72 -8.90 3.02
C VAL A 336 -10.94 -10.34 2.53
N ILE A 337 -10.36 -11.34 3.23
CA ILE A 337 -10.41 -12.74 2.84
C ILE A 337 -11.57 -13.43 3.56
N ARG A 338 -12.53 -13.97 2.80
CA ARG A 338 -13.58 -14.85 3.30
C ARG A 338 -13.05 -16.28 3.38
N PHE A 339 -12.89 -16.76 4.61
CA PHE A 339 -12.31 -18.09 4.88
C PHE A 339 -13.05 -19.21 4.14
N GLY A 340 -12.32 -19.99 3.34
CA GLY A 340 -12.86 -21.09 2.55
C GLY A 340 -13.67 -20.69 1.31
N GLU A 341 -13.91 -19.40 1.08
CA GLU A 341 -14.60 -18.89 -0.12
C GLU A 341 -13.64 -18.18 -1.08
N THR A 342 -12.89 -17.22 -0.57
CA THR A 342 -11.97 -16.41 -1.37
C THR A 342 -10.50 -16.65 -1.01
N GLY A 343 -10.25 -17.50 -0.01
CA GLY A 343 -8.90 -17.84 0.41
C GLY A 343 -8.80 -18.37 1.83
N TYR A 344 -7.58 -18.37 2.34
CA TYR A 344 -7.27 -18.81 3.70
C TYR A 344 -6.32 -17.86 4.40
N ILE A 345 -6.48 -17.77 5.72
CA ILE A 345 -5.59 -17.02 6.61
C ILE A 345 -4.76 -18.02 7.41
N VAL A 346 -3.46 -17.75 7.48
CA VAL A 346 -2.48 -18.51 8.26
C VAL A 346 -2.15 -17.69 9.52
N ILE A 347 -2.13 -18.35 10.67
CA ILE A 347 -1.95 -17.65 11.96
C ILE A 347 -0.56 -17.05 12.08
N ASP A 348 0.44 -17.73 11.50
CA ASP A 348 1.85 -17.34 11.52
C ASP A 348 2.53 -17.68 10.18
N ASN A 349 3.81 -17.34 10.05
CA ASN A 349 4.60 -17.57 8.83
C ASN A 349 5.25 -18.96 8.77
N ALA A 350 4.76 -19.97 9.53
CA ALA A 350 5.33 -21.31 9.49
C ALA A 350 5.16 -21.94 8.10
N PRO A 351 6.25 -22.38 7.43
CA PRO A 351 6.21 -22.85 6.04
C PRO A 351 5.21 -23.99 5.80
N HIS A 352 5.16 -24.98 6.70
CA HIS A 352 4.23 -26.09 6.59
C HIS A 352 2.75 -25.67 6.67
N ARG A 353 2.44 -24.60 7.46
CA ARG A 353 1.07 -24.07 7.54
C ARG A 353 0.68 -23.28 6.30
N ILE A 354 1.64 -22.54 5.71
CA ILE A 354 1.44 -21.87 4.42
C ILE A 354 1.14 -22.94 3.36
N ALA A 355 1.97 -24.00 3.29
CA ALA A 355 1.79 -25.11 2.35
C ALA A 355 0.44 -25.83 2.54
N ASP A 356 0.01 -26.11 3.78
CA ASP A 356 -1.30 -26.71 4.08
C ASP A 356 -2.45 -25.88 3.47
N LYS A 357 -2.42 -24.55 3.61
CA LYS A 357 -3.48 -23.68 3.08
C LYS A 357 -3.41 -23.56 1.56
N ILE A 358 -2.21 -23.57 0.98
CA ILE A 358 -2.04 -23.63 -0.48
C ILE A 358 -2.64 -24.95 -1.01
N ALA A 359 -2.22 -26.09 -0.48
CA ALA A 359 -2.72 -27.40 -0.90
C ALA A 359 -4.25 -27.51 -0.75
N LYS A 360 -4.79 -27.04 0.36
CA LYS A 360 -6.23 -27.01 0.61
C LYS A 360 -6.97 -26.17 -0.42
N LEU A 361 -6.43 -24.99 -0.79
CA LEU A 361 -7.04 -24.12 -1.79
C LEU A 361 -7.01 -24.77 -3.18
N LEU A 362 -5.88 -25.38 -3.55
CA LEU A 362 -5.72 -26.09 -4.83
C LEU A 362 -6.64 -27.31 -4.97
N SER A 363 -6.97 -27.99 -3.86
CA SER A 363 -7.88 -29.14 -3.86
C SER A 363 -9.36 -28.79 -3.98
N MET A 364 -9.74 -27.49 -3.87
CA MET A 364 -11.14 -27.07 -3.93
C MET A 364 -11.68 -27.16 -5.36
N SER A 365 -12.59 -28.12 -5.58
CA SER A 365 -13.31 -28.29 -6.85
C SER A 365 -14.50 -27.33 -6.94
N LYS A 366 -14.26 -26.09 -7.42
CA LYS A 366 -15.34 -25.19 -7.86
C LYS A 366 -15.27 -25.00 -9.37
N THR A 367 -16.44 -24.87 -10.02
CA THR A 367 -16.45 -24.45 -11.42
C THR A 367 -15.75 -23.10 -11.52
N LYS A 368 -14.65 -23.04 -12.30
CA LYS A 368 -13.69 -21.91 -12.32
C LYS A 368 -14.36 -20.54 -12.52
N LYS A 369 -15.39 -20.45 -13.36
CA LYS A 369 -16.05 -19.18 -13.71
C LYS A 369 -16.94 -18.63 -12.59
N GLU A 370 -17.68 -19.47 -11.88
CA GLU A 370 -18.52 -19.07 -10.75
C GLU A 370 -17.66 -18.64 -9.56
N ALA A 371 -16.55 -19.35 -9.32
CA ALA A 371 -15.58 -18.99 -8.30
C ALA A 371 -14.96 -17.60 -8.56
N THR A 372 -14.47 -17.34 -9.76
CA THR A 372 -13.87 -16.05 -10.17
C THR A 372 -14.84 -14.88 -9.94
N SER A 373 -16.09 -15.02 -10.37
CA SER A 373 -17.11 -13.98 -10.18
C SER A 373 -17.48 -13.75 -8.72
N SER A 374 -17.54 -14.81 -7.91
CA SER A 374 -17.82 -14.71 -6.48
C SER A 374 -16.66 -14.04 -5.72
N ILE A 375 -15.43 -14.43 -6.05
CA ILE A 375 -14.20 -13.84 -5.46
C ILE A 375 -14.16 -12.33 -5.75
N ARG A 376 -14.35 -11.91 -7.01
CA ARG A 376 -14.38 -10.49 -7.35
C ARG A 376 -15.47 -9.72 -6.60
N ARG A 377 -16.67 -10.26 -6.52
CA ARG A 377 -17.79 -9.60 -5.81
C ARG A 377 -17.49 -9.33 -4.34
N SER A 378 -16.65 -10.15 -3.70
CA SER A 378 -16.30 -9.97 -2.29
C SER A 378 -15.56 -8.68 -1.98
N VAL A 379 -14.93 -8.06 -2.98
CA VAL A 379 -14.09 -6.85 -2.82
C VAL A 379 -14.65 -5.61 -3.51
N THR A 380 -15.82 -5.66 -4.13
CA THR A 380 -16.41 -4.50 -4.83
C THR A 380 -16.69 -3.31 -3.91
N GLN A 381 -16.95 -3.56 -2.65
CA GLN A 381 -17.12 -2.55 -1.61
C GLN A 381 -15.85 -1.72 -1.36
N PHE A 382 -14.67 -2.25 -1.69
CA PHE A 382 -13.38 -1.57 -1.58
C PHE A 382 -13.01 -0.80 -2.86
N SER A 383 -13.98 -0.40 -3.69
CA SER A 383 -13.70 0.51 -4.82
C SER A 383 -13.15 1.84 -4.30
N TRP A 384 -12.20 2.44 -5.02
CA TRP A 384 -11.69 3.77 -4.66
C TRP A 384 -12.78 4.82 -4.58
N SER A 385 -13.85 4.68 -5.35
CA SER A 385 -15.03 5.55 -5.25
C SER A 385 -15.66 5.49 -3.85
N ASN A 386 -15.88 4.30 -3.29
CA ASN A 386 -16.43 4.15 -1.94
C ASN A 386 -15.47 4.66 -0.86
N ILE A 387 -14.16 4.43 -1.05
CA ILE A 387 -13.14 4.91 -0.12
C ILE A 387 -13.07 6.44 -0.11
N ALA A 388 -13.12 7.08 -1.29
CA ALA A 388 -13.16 8.53 -1.39
C ALA A 388 -14.41 9.12 -0.73
N GLU A 389 -15.58 8.45 -0.84
CA GLU A 389 -16.79 8.86 -0.14
C GLU A 389 -16.63 8.79 1.38
N ALA A 390 -16.08 7.69 1.90
CA ALA A 390 -15.78 7.55 3.32
C ALA A 390 -14.81 8.63 3.80
N ALA A 391 -13.77 8.94 3.03
CA ALA A 391 -12.82 10.00 3.33
C ALA A 391 -13.48 11.39 3.36
N VAL A 392 -14.34 11.70 2.38
CA VAL A 392 -15.09 12.98 2.36
C VAL A 392 -16.01 13.12 3.57
N ASN A 393 -16.69 12.06 3.96
CA ASN A 393 -17.54 12.07 5.14
C ASN A 393 -16.74 12.34 6.41
N GLU A 394 -15.56 11.74 6.52
CA GLU A 394 -14.65 11.99 7.65
C GLU A 394 -14.09 13.43 7.63
N TYR A 395 -13.71 13.95 6.46
CA TYR A 395 -13.27 15.35 6.32
C TYR A 395 -14.34 16.33 6.79
N ARG A 396 -15.60 16.12 6.41
CA ARG A 396 -16.73 16.95 6.86
C ARG A 396 -16.95 16.85 8.36
N THR A 397 -16.81 15.67 8.95
CA THR A 397 -16.92 15.47 10.40
C THR A 397 -15.84 16.25 11.15
N VAL A 398 -14.60 16.21 10.66
CA VAL A 398 -13.48 16.95 11.24
C VAL A 398 -13.69 18.46 11.11
N LEU A 399 -14.10 18.95 9.94
CA LEU A 399 -14.39 20.37 9.70
C LEU A 399 -15.49 20.89 10.60
N ASN A 400 -16.61 20.18 10.73
CA ASN A 400 -17.70 20.55 11.61
C ASN A 400 -17.24 20.63 13.08
N SER A 401 -16.45 19.66 13.53
CA SER A 401 -15.92 19.65 14.90
C SER A 401 -14.89 20.76 15.14
N TYR A 402 -14.11 21.12 14.12
CA TYR A 402 -13.10 22.15 14.20
C TYR A 402 -13.73 23.54 14.34
N PHE A 403 -14.68 23.88 13.47
CA PHE A 403 -15.33 25.18 13.48
C PHE A 403 -16.39 25.35 14.60
N SER A 404 -16.90 24.27 15.17
CA SER A 404 -17.80 24.38 16.35
C SER A 404 -17.04 24.67 17.65
N LYS A 405 -15.71 24.60 17.68
CA LYS A 405 -14.87 24.93 18.83
C LYS A 405 -14.25 26.33 18.76
N VAL A 406 -14.41 27.01 17.64
CA VAL A 406 -14.02 28.41 17.39
C VAL A 406 -15.24 29.30 17.53
#